data_ffc8b569540a9d03c0ba5629342b3c1a
#
_entry.id   ffc8b569540a9d03c0ba5629342b3c1a
#
_cell.length_a   1.000
_cell.length_b   1.000
_cell.length_c   1.000
_cell.angle_alpha   90.00
_cell.angle_beta   90.00
_cell.angle_gamma   90.00
#
_symmetry.space_group_name_H-M   'P 1'
#
loop_
_entity.id
_entity.type
_entity.pdbx_description
1 polymer ?
#
loop_
_entity_poly.entity_id
_entity_poly.type
_entity_poly.pdbx_seq_one_letter_code
_entity_poly.pdbx_strand_id
1 'polypeptide(L)'
;MVGELNIVTEWLPELMEAGTLFVLENAGEVGDMDDPYWAVLACPECGTLGLITRKQMRGIVPVICGSNECPAQFMIEDEAIVPRKPN
;
A
#
# COMPACT_ATOMS: atom_id res chain seq x y z
N MET A 1 -1.93 6.07 -12.83
CA MET A 1 -2.66 6.76 -11.75
C MET A 1 -1.66 7.49 -10.86
N VAL A 2 -1.94 8.73 -10.54
CA VAL A 2 -1.15 9.51 -9.60
C VAL A 2 -2.12 10.10 -8.57
N GLY A 3 -1.78 10.02 -7.30
CA GLY A 3 -2.62 10.56 -6.26
C GLY A 3 -1.98 10.48 -4.89
N GLU A 4 -2.48 11.27 -3.97
CA GLU A 4 -2.03 11.24 -2.60
C GLU A 4 -2.71 10.09 -1.85
N LEU A 5 -1.94 9.43 -0.99
CA LEU A 5 -2.50 8.43 -0.09
C LEU A 5 -3.17 9.11 1.10
N ASN A 6 -4.30 8.58 1.51
CA ASN A 6 -4.93 8.98 2.75
C ASN A 6 -4.38 8.08 3.86
N ILE A 7 -3.38 8.58 4.59
CA ILE A 7 -2.68 7.79 5.61
C ILE A 7 -3.39 7.94 6.94
N VAL A 8 -3.79 6.81 7.53
CA VAL A 8 -4.47 6.78 8.82
C VAL A 8 -3.70 5.92 9.80
N THR A 9 -3.85 6.21 11.09
CA THR A 9 -3.19 5.46 12.17
C THR A 9 -4.18 4.70 13.05
N GLU A 10 -5.47 4.81 12.76
CA GLU A 10 -6.54 4.09 13.43
C GLU A 10 -7.20 3.13 12.46
N TRP A 11 -7.49 1.90 12.92
CA TRP A 11 -8.19 0.92 12.10
C TRP A 11 -9.69 1.22 12.12
N LEU A 12 -10.18 1.76 11.03
CA LEU A 12 -11.60 2.07 10.81
C LEU A 12 -12.00 1.44 9.48
N PRO A 13 -12.41 0.16 9.48
CA PRO A 13 -12.69 -0.56 8.23
C PRO A 13 -13.69 0.14 7.31
N GLU A 14 -14.70 0.79 7.87
CA GLU A 14 -15.70 1.52 7.09
C GLU A 14 -15.13 2.76 6.39
N LEU A 15 -13.95 3.22 6.81
CA LEU A 15 -13.27 4.36 6.20
C LEU A 15 -12.11 3.96 5.28
N MET A 16 -11.91 2.67 5.08
CA MET A 16 -10.84 2.16 4.21
C MET A 16 -11.30 2.19 2.76
N GLU A 17 -11.46 3.38 2.23
CA GLU A 17 -11.79 3.59 0.82
C GLU A 17 -10.55 3.43 -0.06
N ALA A 18 -10.77 3.30 -1.37
CA ALA A 18 -9.65 3.20 -2.32
C ALA A 18 -8.65 4.35 -2.10
N GLY A 19 -7.38 4.01 -1.98
CA GLY A 19 -6.32 4.98 -1.73
C GLY A 19 -6.04 5.27 -0.25
N THR A 20 -6.71 4.58 0.67
CA THR A 20 -6.45 4.73 2.10
C THR A 20 -5.38 3.73 2.55
N LEU A 21 -4.45 4.20 3.37
CA LEU A 21 -3.37 3.38 3.91
C LEU A 21 -3.39 3.45 5.43
N PHE A 22 -3.48 2.29 6.07
CA PHE A 22 -3.43 2.18 7.53
C PHE A 22 -2.05 1.67 7.95
N VAL A 23 -1.32 2.47 8.72
CA VAL A 23 -0.02 2.07 9.25
C VAL A 23 -0.25 1.14 10.45
N LEU A 24 0.36 -0.05 10.40
CA LEU A 24 0.21 -1.03 11.47
C LEU A 24 0.82 -0.52 12.78
N GLU A 25 0.19 -0.87 13.91
CA GLU A 25 0.75 -0.53 15.23
C GLU A 25 2.09 -1.23 15.46
N ASN A 26 2.22 -2.44 14.90
CA ASN A 26 3.45 -3.24 14.99
C ASN A 26 4.23 -3.22 13.68
N ALA A 27 4.19 -2.10 12.96
CA ALA A 27 4.93 -1.93 11.72
C ALA A 27 6.41 -2.23 11.94
N GLY A 28 6.96 -3.10 11.07
CA GLY A 28 8.34 -3.50 11.16
C GLY A 28 8.62 -4.68 12.10
N GLU A 29 7.61 -5.19 12.80
CA GLU A 29 7.77 -6.29 13.76
C GLU A 29 7.27 -7.64 13.25
N VAL A 30 6.51 -7.64 12.16
CA VAL A 30 5.87 -8.85 11.62
C VAL A 30 6.33 -9.06 10.19
N GLY A 31 6.55 -10.31 9.83
CA GLY A 31 6.96 -10.69 8.48
C GLY A 31 8.45 -10.95 8.38
N ASP A 32 9.01 -10.76 7.19
CA ASP A 32 10.42 -11.02 6.93
C ASP A 32 11.29 -9.95 7.59
N MET A 33 12.40 -10.34 8.21
CA MET A 33 13.33 -9.40 8.85
C MET A 33 13.90 -8.39 7.88
N ASP A 34 14.10 -8.78 6.63
CA ASP A 34 14.64 -7.90 5.60
C ASP A 34 13.58 -6.99 4.99
N ASP A 35 12.31 -7.38 5.09
CA ASP A 35 11.21 -6.62 4.51
C ASP A 35 9.93 -6.87 5.30
N PRO A 36 9.85 -6.37 6.53
CA PRO A 36 8.69 -6.60 7.39
C PRO A 36 7.44 -5.89 6.86
N TYR A 37 6.28 -6.42 7.24
CA TYR A 37 5.02 -5.75 6.93
C TYR A 37 4.94 -4.39 7.60
N TRP A 38 4.37 -3.44 6.92
CA TRP A 38 4.34 -2.06 7.38
C TRP A 38 2.94 -1.48 7.48
N ALA A 39 2.09 -1.77 6.50
CA ALA A 39 0.78 -1.12 6.41
C ALA A 39 -0.23 -1.98 5.65
N VAL A 40 -1.50 -1.61 5.78
CA VAL A 40 -2.59 -2.15 4.95
C VAL A 40 -3.00 -1.04 3.98
N LEU A 41 -3.01 -1.36 2.70
CA LEU A 41 -3.39 -0.42 1.65
C LEU A 41 -4.67 -0.88 0.97
N ALA A 42 -5.63 0.04 0.82
CA ALA A 42 -6.79 -0.17 -0.03
C ALA A 42 -6.40 0.24 -1.45
N CYS A 43 -6.44 -0.71 -2.39
CA CYS A 43 -6.02 -0.47 -3.77
C CYS A 43 -6.72 0.77 -4.33
N PRO A 44 -5.98 1.75 -4.87
CA PRO A 44 -6.59 2.99 -5.37
C PRO A 44 -7.52 2.78 -6.57
N GLU A 45 -7.42 1.63 -7.23
CA GLU A 45 -8.29 1.34 -8.37
C GLU A 45 -9.51 0.51 -8.05
N CYS A 46 -9.39 -0.47 -7.14
CA CYS A 46 -10.50 -1.39 -6.86
C CYS A 46 -10.90 -1.44 -5.38
N GLY A 47 -10.13 -0.85 -4.48
CA GLY A 47 -10.44 -0.84 -3.07
C GLY A 47 -10.09 -2.11 -2.31
N THR A 48 -9.50 -3.11 -2.95
CA THR A 48 -9.11 -4.35 -2.29
C THR A 48 -8.03 -4.08 -1.25
N LEU A 49 -8.23 -4.59 -0.03
CA LEU A 49 -7.24 -4.43 1.04
C LEU A 49 -6.10 -5.43 0.87
N GLY A 50 -4.88 -4.97 1.06
CA GLY A 50 -3.71 -5.82 1.01
C GLY A 50 -2.61 -5.30 1.93
N LEU A 51 -1.80 -6.22 2.44
CA LEU A 51 -0.64 -5.85 3.25
C LEU A 51 0.50 -5.43 2.34
N ILE A 52 1.16 -4.34 2.72
CA ILE A 52 2.37 -3.90 2.05
C ILE A 52 3.54 -3.89 3.02
N THR A 53 4.74 -4.03 2.47
CA THR A 53 5.95 -4.12 3.26
C THR A 53 6.66 -2.77 3.35
N ARG A 54 7.72 -2.73 4.18
CA ARG A 54 8.52 -1.53 4.34
C ARG A 54 9.15 -1.08 3.02
N LYS A 55 9.66 -2.01 2.21
CA LYS A 55 10.26 -1.68 0.92
C LYS A 55 9.23 -1.11 -0.05
N GLN A 56 8.02 -1.65 -0.04
CA GLN A 56 6.91 -1.11 -0.84
C GLN A 56 6.55 0.29 -0.38
N MET A 57 6.50 0.52 0.94
CA MET A 57 6.20 1.82 1.51
C MET A 57 7.25 2.87 1.17
N ARG A 58 8.50 2.46 1.00
CA ARG A 58 9.62 3.36 0.67
C ARG A 58 9.83 3.54 -0.83
N GLY A 59 9.04 2.89 -1.67
CA GLY A 59 9.18 3.00 -3.12
C GLY A 59 10.35 2.22 -3.70
N ILE A 60 10.88 1.25 -2.97
CA ILE A 60 11.98 0.39 -3.45
C ILE A 60 11.42 -0.75 -4.29
N VAL A 61 10.26 -1.25 -3.93
CA VAL A 61 9.60 -2.37 -4.59
C VAL A 61 8.19 -1.94 -4.97
N PRO A 62 7.69 -2.31 -6.16
CA PRO A 62 6.34 -1.92 -6.57
C PRO A 62 5.27 -2.60 -5.72
N VAL A 63 4.12 -1.93 -5.60
CA VAL A 63 2.93 -2.49 -4.99
C VAL A 63 2.08 -3.12 -6.08
N ILE A 64 1.67 -4.36 -5.87
CA ILE A 64 0.82 -5.10 -6.81
C ILE A 64 -0.48 -5.40 -6.10
N CYS A 65 -1.60 -5.05 -6.75
CA CYS A 65 -2.92 -5.34 -6.20
C CYS A 65 -3.11 -6.85 -6.01
N GLY A 66 -3.59 -7.25 -4.84
CA GLY A 66 -3.81 -8.65 -4.52
C GLY A 66 -5.06 -9.27 -5.17
N SER A 67 -5.87 -8.46 -5.83
CA SER A 67 -7.08 -8.95 -6.52
C SER A 67 -6.72 -9.57 -7.87
N ASN A 68 -7.27 -10.76 -8.14
CA ASN A 68 -7.08 -11.42 -9.43
C ASN A 68 -7.75 -10.66 -10.59
N GLU A 69 -8.67 -9.77 -10.28
CA GLU A 69 -9.41 -9.01 -11.27
C GLU A 69 -8.84 -7.62 -11.53
N CYS A 70 -7.86 -7.21 -10.72
CA CYS A 70 -7.26 -5.88 -10.83
C CYS A 70 -5.78 -6.01 -11.16
N PRO A 71 -5.36 -5.57 -12.36
CA PRO A 71 -3.94 -5.66 -12.76
C PRO A 71 -3.10 -4.48 -12.25
N ALA A 72 -3.62 -3.67 -11.34
CA ALA A 72 -2.95 -2.45 -10.92
C ALA A 72 -1.58 -2.72 -10.30
N GLN A 73 -0.59 -1.97 -10.75
CA GLN A 73 0.76 -1.95 -10.20
C GLN A 73 1.21 -0.49 -10.11
N PHE A 74 1.80 -0.13 -8.97
CA PHE A 74 2.22 1.24 -8.76
C PHE A 74 3.35 1.30 -7.74
N MET A 75 3.96 2.48 -7.61
CA MET A 75 4.99 2.74 -6.62
C MET A 75 4.45 3.76 -5.62
N ILE A 76 4.97 3.72 -4.40
CA ILE A 76 4.69 4.74 -3.39
C ILE A 76 5.94 5.61 -3.27
N GLU A 77 5.80 6.91 -3.52
CA GLU A 77 6.90 7.87 -3.40
C GLU A 77 6.38 9.10 -2.65
N ASP A 78 7.08 9.50 -1.59
CA ASP A 78 6.73 10.67 -0.77
C ASP A 78 5.26 10.69 -0.34
N GLU A 79 4.78 9.54 0.12
CA GLU A 79 3.39 9.35 0.57
C GLU A 79 2.35 9.55 -0.53
N ALA A 80 2.78 9.41 -1.77
CA ALA A 80 1.89 9.52 -2.94
C ALA A 80 2.02 8.28 -3.82
N ILE A 81 0.97 8.03 -4.58
CA ILE A 81 0.94 6.93 -5.55
C ILE A 81 1.42 7.45 -6.88
N VAL A 82 2.41 6.77 -7.46
CA VAL A 82 2.88 7.07 -8.81
C VAL A 82 2.78 5.81 -9.66
N PRO A 83 2.52 5.93 -10.96
CA PRO A 83 2.43 4.76 -11.82
C PRO A 83 3.79 4.07 -11.90
N ARG A 84 3.76 2.72 -11.94
CA ARG A 84 4.96 1.95 -12.16
C ARG A 84 5.42 2.17 -13.59
N LYS A 85 6.67 2.60 -13.75
CA LYS A 85 7.22 2.83 -15.07
C LYS A 85 7.51 1.50 -15.77
N PRO A 86 7.06 1.32 -17.00
CA PRO A 86 7.45 0.16 -17.79
C PRO A 86 8.95 0.23 -18.09
N ASN A 87 9.57 -0.90 -18.09
CA ASN A 87 10.99 -0.99 -18.48
C ASN A 87 11.11 -1.15 -19.98
#